data_90a23436d15b04faeecfb3b59623b971
#
_entry.id   90a23436d15b04faeecfb3b59623b971
#
_cell.length_a   1.000
_cell.length_b   1.000
_cell.length_c   1.000
_cell.angle_alpha   90.00
_cell.angle_beta   90.00
_cell.angle_gamma   90.00
#
_symmetry.space_group_name_H-M   'P 1'
#
loop_
_entity.id
_entity.type
_entity.pdbx_description
1 polymer ?
#
loop_
_entity_poly.entity_id
_entity_poly.type
_entity_poly.pdbx_seq_one_letter_code
_entity_poly.pdbx_strand_id
1 'polypeptide(L)'
;MRNAFRIFRRDMKRLLRSPAAVLVMIGVCIIPSLYAWFNIAANIDPYSNTSGIKVAVANNDKDATSNDLTINAGNEIIKNLKENDQLGWTFTDEENAVEGVKSGKYYAAIVIPKDFSSSLLSILSGKMETPKLDYYLNEKINAIAPKITDSGASTIQLQINN
;
A
#
# COMPACT_ATOMS: atom_id res chain seq x y z
N MET A 1 -46.67 -32.67 1.75
CA MET A 1 -45.21 -32.83 1.91
C MET A 1 -44.64 -34.15 1.36
N ARG A 2 -45.25 -35.31 1.60
CA ARG A 2 -44.81 -36.63 1.08
C ARG A 2 -44.63 -36.70 -0.44
N ASN A 3 -45.49 -36.06 -1.23
CA ASN A 3 -45.41 -36.07 -2.69
C ASN A 3 -44.28 -35.21 -3.24
N ALA A 4 -43.99 -34.05 -2.64
CA ALA A 4 -42.90 -33.19 -3.03
C ALA A 4 -41.52 -33.89 -2.83
N PHE A 5 -41.35 -34.56 -1.70
CA PHE A 5 -40.14 -35.32 -1.41
C PHE A 5 -39.93 -36.51 -2.38
N ARG A 6 -41.02 -37.16 -2.78
CA ARG A 6 -40.95 -38.28 -3.75
C ARG A 6 -40.58 -37.78 -5.15
N ILE A 7 -41.11 -36.62 -5.56
CA ILE A 7 -40.75 -35.99 -6.84
C ILE A 7 -39.26 -35.58 -6.82
N PHE A 8 -38.82 -34.87 -5.78
CA PHE A 8 -37.42 -34.47 -5.59
C PHE A 8 -36.47 -35.65 -5.70
N ARG A 9 -36.73 -36.74 -4.96
CA ARG A 9 -35.89 -37.94 -5.00
C ARG A 9 -35.81 -38.58 -6.38
N ARG A 10 -36.92 -38.60 -7.11
CA ARG A 10 -36.99 -39.13 -8.48
C ARG A 10 -36.18 -38.27 -9.43
N ASP A 11 -36.29 -36.95 -9.34
CA ASP A 11 -35.62 -36.01 -10.24
C ASP A 11 -34.12 -35.97 -9.95
N MET A 12 -33.74 -36.01 -8.70
CA MET A 12 -32.34 -36.17 -8.29
C MET A 12 -31.71 -37.44 -8.86
N LYS A 13 -32.42 -38.57 -8.78
CA LYS A 13 -31.96 -39.85 -9.35
C LYS A 13 -31.82 -39.81 -10.87
N ARG A 14 -32.68 -39.07 -11.55
CA ARG A 14 -32.57 -38.84 -13.01
C ARG A 14 -31.38 -37.96 -13.36
N LEU A 15 -31.17 -36.88 -12.64
CA LEU A 15 -30.03 -35.97 -12.79
C LEU A 15 -28.69 -36.71 -12.64
N LEU A 16 -28.56 -37.49 -11.56
CA LEU A 16 -27.35 -38.27 -11.29
C LEU A 16 -27.08 -39.41 -12.29
N ARG A 17 -28.07 -39.82 -13.09
CA ARG A 17 -27.92 -40.81 -14.16
C ARG A 17 -27.46 -40.22 -15.49
N SER A 18 -27.55 -38.89 -15.64
CA SER A 18 -27.09 -38.20 -16.86
C SER A 18 -25.66 -37.66 -16.65
N PRO A 19 -24.63 -38.19 -17.32
CA PRO A 19 -23.25 -37.70 -17.17
C PRO A 19 -23.12 -36.21 -17.49
N ALA A 20 -23.83 -35.74 -18.50
CA ALA A 20 -23.82 -34.31 -18.88
C ALA A 20 -24.43 -33.42 -17.78
N ALA A 21 -25.55 -33.84 -17.17
CA ALA A 21 -26.17 -33.09 -16.10
C ALA A 21 -25.28 -33.05 -14.83
N VAL A 22 -24.61 -34.14 -14.52
CA VAL A 22 -23.64 -34.20 -13.41
C VAL A 22 -22.48 -33.27 -13.64
N LEU A 23 -21.92 -33.23 -14.85
CA LEU A 23 -20.81 -32.35 -15.23
C LEU A 23 -21.22 -30.87 -15.10
N VAL A 24 -22.38 -30.50 -15.60
CA VAL A 24 -22.92 -29.13 -15.45
C VAL A 24 -23.13 -28.76 -13.98
N MET A 25 -23.70 -29.68 -13.20
CA MET A 25 -23.93 -29.44 -11.75
C MET A 25 -22.63 -29.23 -10.99
N ILE A 26 -21.59 -30.04 -11.27
CA ILE A 26 -20.25 -29.86 -10.71
C ILE A 26 -19.68 -28.51 -11.11
N GLY A 27 -19.76 -28.15 -12.38
CA GLY A 27 -19.29 -26.85 -12.87
C GLY A 27 -19.97 -25.66 -12.17
N VAL A 28 -21.30 -25.70 -12.06
CA VAL A 28 -22.07 -24.64 -11.36
C VAL A 28 -21.71 -24.54 -9.88
N CYS A 29 -21.33 -25.64 -9.21
CA CYS A 29 -20.92 -25.61 -7.82
C CYS A 29 -19.46 -25.14 -7.67
N ILE A 30 -18.55 -25.58 -8.55
CA ILE A 30 -17.12 -25.32 -8.43
C ILE A 30 -16.76 -23.89 -8.88
N ILE A 31 -17.31 -23.42 -10.01
CA ILE A 31 -16.94 -22.12 -10.59
C ILE A 31 -17.20 -20.96 -9.63
N PRO A 32 -18.38 -20.80 -8.99
CA PRO A 32 -18.59 -19.74 -8.02
C PRO A 32 -17.69 -19.86 -6.79
N SER A 33 -17.44 -21.08 -6.33
CA SER A 33 -16.56 -21.33 -5.18
C SER A 33 -15.11 -20.96 -5.48
N LEU A 34 -14.60 -21.30 -6.67
CA LEU A 34 -13.26 -20.88 -7.11
C LEU A 34 -13.19 -19.36 -7.27
N TYR A 35 -14.19 -18.75 -7.86
CA TYR A 35 -14.25 -17.29 -8.00
C TYR A 35 -14.22 -16.61 -6.64
N ALA A 36 -15.03 -17.07 -5.68
CA ALA A 36 -15.02 -16.54 -4.33
C ALA A 36 -13.65 -16.76 -3.65
N TRP A 37 -13.07 -17.95 -3.78
CA TRP A 37 -11.77 -18.27 -3.23
C TRP A 37 -10.65 -17.38 -3.77
N PHE A 38 -10.57 -17.20 -5.10
CA PHE A 38 -9.56 -16.34 -5.71
C PHE A 38 -9.72 -14.88 -5.30
N ASN A 39 -10.97 -14.37 -5.20
CA ASN A 39 -11.21 -13.02 -4.71
C ASN A 39 -10.81 -12.85 -3.24
N ILE A 40 -11.15 -13.82 -2.40
CA ILE A 40 -10.76 -13.80 -0.98
C ILE A 40 -9.24 -13.88 -0.87
N ALA A 41 -8.59 -14.83 -1.56
CA ALA A 41 -7.14 -14.99 -1.52
C ALA A 41 -6.39 -13.75 -2.01
N ALA A 42 -6.90 -13.08 -3.06
CA ALA A 42 -6.33 -11.84 -3.58
C ALA A 42 -6.49 -10.65 -2.62
N ASN A 43 -7.50 -10.66 -1.75
CA ASN A 43 -7.81 -9.55 -0.85
C ASN A 43 -7.51 -9.85 0.64
N ILE A 44 -7.04 -11.05 0.96
CA ILE A 44 -6.75 -11.44 2.36
C ILE A 44 -5.61 -10.61 2.93
N ASP A 45 -4.63 -10.28 2.09
CA ASP A 45 -3.53 -9.40 2.47
C ASP A 45 -3.09 -8.55 1.27
N PRO A 46 -3.79 -7.46 0.98
CA PRO A 46 -3.42 -6.55 -0.10
C PRO A 46 -2.08 -5.84 0.17
N TYR A 47 -1.59 -5.91 1.41
CA TYR A 47 -0.37 -5.24 1.84
C TYR A 47 0.86 -6.14 1.84
N SER A 48 0.72 -7.47 1.76
CA SER A 48 1.85 -8.42 1.73
C SER A 48 2.65 -8.39 0.43
N ASN A 49 2.11 -7.81 -0.63
CA ASN A 49 2.75 -7.76 -1.95
C ASN A 49 2.91 -6.33 -2.49
N THR A 50 3.14 -5.38 -1.59
CA THR A 50 3.27 -3.95 -1.92
C THR A 50 4.71 -3.54 -2.25
N SER A 51 5.69 -4.42 -2.10
CA SER A 51 7.09 -4.19 -2.50
C SER A 51 7.28 -3.86 -4.00
N GLY A 52 6.32 -4.29 -4.84
CA GLY A 52 6.24 -3.90 -6.25
C GLY A 52 5.80 -2.44 -6.49
N ILE A 53 5.22 -1.77 -5.49
CA ILE A 53 4.80 -0.37 -5.58
C ILE A 53 6.00 0.52 -5.31
N LYS A 54 6.57 1.06 -6.37
CA LYS A 54 7.77 1.90 -6.29
C LYS A 54 7.42 3.30 -5.80
N VAL A 55 8.01 3.70 -4.68
CA VAL A 55 7.91 5.04 -4.09
C VAL A 55 9.30 5.65 -4.05
N ALA A 56 9.47 6.82 -4.68
CA ALA A 56 10.71 7.56 -4.64
C ALA A 56 10.82 8.34 -3.33
N VAL A 57 12.03 8.42 -2.78
CA VAL A 57 12.31 9.24 -1.60
C VAL A 57 13.54 10.09 -1.89
N ALA A 58 13.37 11.41 -1.75
CA ALA A 58 14.45 12.38 -1.88
C ALA A 58 14.69 13.05 -0.52
N ASN A 59 15.93 13.10 -0.09
CA ASN A 59 16.33 13.75 1.15
C ASN A 59 17.16 15.00 0.84
N ASN A 60 16.58 16.17 1.09
CA ASN A 60 17.27 17.46 1.00
C ASN A 60 17.62 18.02 2.38
N ASP A 61 17.22 17.31 3.47
CA ASP A 61 17.38 17.79 4.84
C ASP A 61 18.84 18.09 5.18
N LYS A 62 19.03 19.07 6.03
CA LYS A 62 20.31 19.48 6.53
C LYS A 62 20.38 19.30 8.04
N ASP A 63 21.61 19.06 8.53
CA ASP A 63 21.85 19.04 9.96
C ASP A 63 21.32 20.32 10.62
N ALA A 64 20.63 20.14 11.70
CA ALA A 64 20.16 21.24 12.54
C ALA A 64 20.70 21.09 13.95
N THR A 65 21.14 22.21 14.55
CA THR A 65 21.72 22.24 15.89
C THR A 65 20.92 23.18 16.79
N SER A 66 20.57 22.70 17.96
CA SER A 66 19.94 23.50 19.04
C SER A 66 20.43 22.99 20.39
N ASN A 67 20.88 23.90 21.28
CA ASN A 67 21.35 23.58 22.65
C ASN A 67 22.37 22.41 22.69
N ASP A 68 23.41 22.46 21.83
CA ASP A 68 24.44 21.41 21.68
C ASP A 68 23.93 20.05 21.14
N LEU A 69 22.64 19.95 20.78
CA LEU A 69 22.08 18.79 20.11
C LEU A 69 22.08 19.02 18.58
N THR A 70 22.81 18.20 17.84
CA THR A 70 22.78 18.20 16.37
C THR A 70 22.02 16.97 15.90
N ILE A 71 21.02 17.17 15.07
CA ILE A 71 20.20 16.11 14.49
C ILE A 71 20.13 16.25 12.97
N ASN A 72 19.97 15.11 12.29
CA ASN A 72 19.53 15.01 10.91
C ASN A 72 18.42 13.96 10.81
N ALA A 73 17.20 14.43 10.99
CA ALA A 73 16.03 13.56 11.01
C ALA A 73 15.76 12.95 9.63
N GLY A 74 16.10 13.64 8.55
CA GLY A 74 15.99 13.12 7.19
C GLY A 74 16.86 11.89 6.97
N ASN A 75 18.08 11.88 7.47
CA ASN A 75 18.99 10.73 7.37
C ASN A 75 18.48 9.53 8.20
N GLU A 76 17.91 9.78 9.38
CA GLU A 76 17.32 8.71 10.19
C GLU A 76 16.08 8.11 9.50
N ILE A 77 15.24 8.92 8.88
CA ILE A 77 14.11 8.45 8.07
C ILE A 77 14.61 7.58 6.93
N ILE A 78 15.61 8.01 6.16
CA ILE A 78 16.19 7.22 5.06
C ILE A 78 16.74 5.89 5.56
N LYS A 79 17.42 5.87 6.70
CA LYS A 79 17.96 4.64 7.30
C LYS A 79 16.83 3.66 7.65
N ASN A 80 15.79 4.14 8.31
CA ASN A 80 14.64 3.31 8.69
C ASN A 80 13.87 2.80 7.47
N LEU A 81 13.73 3.61 6.41
CA LEU A 81 13.08 3.19 5.17
C LEU A 81 13.89 2.14 4.38
N LYS A 82 15.22 2.14 4.50
CA LYS A 82 16.05 1.09 3.89
C LYS A 82 15.85 -0.28 4.52
N GLU A 83 15.45 -0.33 5.77
CA GLU A 83 15.14 -1.55 6.53
C GLU A 83 13.67 -1.97 6.39
N ASN A 84 12.85 -1.14 5.75
CA ASN A 84 11.42 -1.37 5.57
C ASN A 84 11.15 -1.95 4.18
N ASP A 85 10.54 -3.14 4.12
CA ASP A 85 10.22 -3.89 2.90
C ASP A 85 8.74 -3.79 2.48
N GLN A 86 7.95 -2.97 3.18
CA GLN A 86 6.52 -2.81 2.91
C GLN A 86 6.23 -2.20 1.54
N LEU A 87 7.13 -1.34 1.02
CA LEU A 87 7.04 -0.72 -0.29
C LEU A 87 8.37 -0.83 -1.03
N GLY A 88 8.33 -0.66 -2.36
CA GLY A 88 9.52 -0.60 -3.20
C GLY A 88 10.23 0.76 -3.11
N TRP A 89 10.83 1.06 -1.96
CA TRP A 89 11.51 2.33 -1.72
C TRP A 89 12.68 2.54 -2.69
N THR A 90 12.70 3.68 -3.35
CA THR A 90 13.76 4.06 -4.29
C THR A 90 14.32 5.43 -3.87
N PHE A 91 15.57 5.46 -3.45
CA PHE A 91 16.23 6.68 -2.99
C PHE A 91 16.89 7.39 -4.17
N THR A 92 16.54 8.66 -4.38
CA THR A 92 17.02 9.47 -5.49
C THR A 92 16.97 10.95 -5.10
N ASP A 93 17.39 11.86 -5.98
CA ASP A 93 17.22 13.29 -5.82
C ASP A 93 15.78 13.73 -6.12
N GLU A 94 15.46 14.96 -5.73
CA GLU A 94 14.11 15.53 -5.86
C GLU A 94 13.65 15.61 -7.31
N GLU A 95 14.54 16.05 -8.23
CA GLU A 95 14.20 16.22 -9.64
C GLU A 95 13.79 14.89 -10.27
N ASN A 96 14.60 13.85 -10.08
CA ASN A 96 14.32 12.50 -10.57
C ASN A 96 13.11 11.85 -9.86
N ALA A 97 12.88 12.16 -8.59
CA ALA A 97 11.72 11.67 -7.86
C ALA A 97 10.42 12.23 -8.46
N VAL A 98 10.36 13.56 -8.64
CA VAL A 98 9.18 14.26 -9.17
C VAL A 98 8.93 13.90 -10.64
N GLU A 99 9.98 13.87 -11.47
CA GLU A 99 9.86 13.48 -12.87
C GLU A 99 9.45 12.02 -13.02
N GLY A 100 9.98 11.13 -12.16
CA GLY A 100 9.61 9.73 -12.11
C GLY A 100 8.14 9.50 -11.78
N VAL A 101 7.55 10.34 -10.93
CA VAL A 101 6.09 10.32 -10.67
C VAL A 101 5.32 10.80 -11.89
N LYS A 102 5.73 11.89 -12.52
CA LYS A 102 5.07 12.44 -13.73
C LYS A 102 5.11 11.46 -14.91
N SER A 103 6.24 10.79 -15.08
CA SER A 103 6.43 9.79 -16.17
C SER A 103 5.79 8.43 -15.86
N GLY A 104 5.33 8.20 -14.63
CA GLY A 104 4.74 6.93 -14.22
C GLY A 104 5.75 5.85 -13.83
N LYS A 105 7.02 6.20 -13.66
CA LYS A 105 8.07 5.32 -13.14
C LYS A 105 7.86 4.98 -11.67
N TYR A 106 7.38 5.97 -10.90
CA TYR A 106 7.02 5.84 -9.49
C TYR A 106 5.54 6.13 -9.28
N TYR A 107 4.94 5.45 -8.32
CA TYR A 107 3.56 5.70 -7.91
C TYR A 107 3.43 6.97 -7.10
N ALA A 108 4.42 7.24 -6.27
CA ALA A 108 4.51 8.44 -5.45
C ALA A 108 5.97 8.84 -5.25
N ALA A 109 6.18 10.07 -4.81
CA ALA A 109 7.46 10.54 -4.31
C ALA A 109 7.27 11.33 -3.02
N ILE A 110 8.20 11.13 -2.10
CA ILE A 110 8.28 11.85 -0.83
C ILE A 110 9.58 12.64 -0.85
N VAL A 111 9.47 13.95 -0.65
CA VAL A 111 10.63 14.84 -0.57
C VAL A 111 10.72 15.40 0.84
N ILE A 112 11.84 15.15 1.49
CA ILE A 112 12.16 15.72 2.78
C ILE A 112 12.83 17.07 2.53
N PRO A 113 12.22 18.19 2.95
CA PRO A 113 12.74 19.52 2.64
C PRO A 113 13.98 19.85 3.47
N LYS A 114 14.72 20.90 3.05
CA LYS A 114 16.01 21.31 3.63
C LYS A 114 15.95 21.75 5.09
N ASP A 115 14.82 22.21 5.52
CA ASP A 115 14.53 22.77 6.85
C ASP A 115 13.81 21.80 7.77
N PHE A 116 13.70 20.52 7.38
CA PHE A 116 12.94 19.52 8.11
C PHE A 116 13.45 19.33 9.53
N SER A 117 14.77 19.09 9.71
CA SER A 117 15.41 18.96 11.04
C SER A 117 15.33 20.25 11.83
N SER A 118 15.49 21.41 11.20
CA SER A 118 15.41 22.71 11.89
C SER A 118 13.98 23.00 12.37
N SER A 119 12.97 22.67 11.58
CA SER A 119 11.57 22.79 11.98
C SER A 119 11.23 21.87 13.15
N LEU A 120 11.78 20.64 13.14
CA LEU A 120 11.61 19.69 14.25
C LEU A 120 12.23 20.21 15.56
N LEU A 121 13.44 20.77 15.50
CA LEU A 121 14.09 21.38 16.66
C LEU A 121 13.38 22.66 17.15
N SER A 122 12.69 23.38 16.25
CA SER A 122 11.95 24.58 16.62
C SER A 122 10.82 24.30 17.62
N ILE A 123 10.24 23.09 17.55
CA ILE A 123 9.20 22.63 18.49
C ILE A 123 9.78 22.55 19.91
N LEU A 124 11.01 22.04 20.06
CA LEU A 124 11.71 21.94 21.34
C LEU A 124 12.07 23.30 21.94
N SER A 125 12.21 24.32 21.08
CA SER A 125 12.51 25.70 21.48
C SER A 125 11.25 26.57 21.69
N GLY A 126 10.05 25.99 21.63
CA GLY A 126 8.77 26.66 21.82
C GLY A 126 8.27 27.48 20.64
N LYS A 127 8.93 27.42 19.48
CA LYS A 127 8.44 27.93 18.21
C LYS A 127 7.74 26.79 17.49
N MET A 128 6.44 26.85 17.28
CA MET A 128 5.65 25.81 16.61
C MET A 128 5.78 25.94 15.08
N GLU A 129 6.91 25.62 14.51
CA GLU A 129 7.01 25.38 13.08
C GLU A 129 6.80 23.87 12.85
N THR A 130 5.65 23.52 12.23
CA THR A 130 5.34 22.11 11.96
C THR A 130 6.22 21.62 10.81
N PRO A 131 7.06 20.58 11.01
CA PRO A 131 7.82 20.00 9.90
C PRO A 131 6.85 19.43 8.86
N LYS A 132 7.13 19.66 7.59
CA LYS A 132 6.29 19.22 6.47
C LYS A 132 7.12 18.33 5.57
N LEU A 133 6.48 17.33 5.00
CA LEU A 133 7.02 16.52 3.92
C LEU A 133 6.27 16.88 2.63
N ASP A 134 6.98 17.02 1.53
CA ASP A 134 6.35 17.23 0.24
C ASP A 134 6.02 15.86 -0.37
N TYR A 135 4.76 15.67 -0.72
CA TYR A 135 4.24 14.42 -1.22
C TYR A 135 3.66 14.60 -2.63
N TYR A 136 4.21 13.84 -3.58
CA TYR A 136 3.78 13.85 -4.98
C TYR A 136 3.16 12.50 -5.31
N LEU A 137 1.98 12.51 -5.94
CA LEU A 137 1.22 11.31 -6.27
C LEU A 137 0.86 11.26 -7.75
N ASN A 138 0.94 10.09 -8.36
CA ASN A 138 0.44 9.85 -9.70
C ASN A 138 -0.96 9.22 -9.66
N GLU A 139 -1.99 10.04 -9.69
CA GLU A 139 -3.40 9.59 -9.66
C GLU A 139 -3.84 8.86 -10.94
N LYS A 140 -3.06 8.95 -12.03
CA LYS A 140 -3.43 8.39 -13.34
C LYS A 140 -3.11 6.90 -13.47
N ILE A 141 -2.20 6.36 -12.66
CA ILE A 141 -1.71 4.98 -12.83
C ILE A 141 -2.66 3.96 -12.22
N ASN A 142 -3.22 4.22 -11.04
CA ASN A 142 -4.12 3.28 -10.38
C ASN A 142 -4.91 3.98 -9.27
N ALA A 143 -6.24 3.76 -9.22
CA ALA A 143 -7.10 4.31 -8.18
C ALA A 143 -6.85 3.74 -6.77
N ILE A 144 -6.14 2.61 -6.65
CA ILE A 144 -5.80 1.95 -5.38
C ILE A 144 -4.45 2.43 -4.85
N ALA A 145 -3.53 2.83 -5.72
CA ALA A 145 -2.19 3.30 -5.35
C ALA A 145 -2.22 4.47 -4.34
N PRO A 146 -3.10 5.47 -4.43
CA PRO A 146 -3.21 6.54 -3.44
C PRO A 146 -3.40 6.02 -2.01
N LYS A 147 -4.29 5.05 -1.80
CA LYS A 147 -4.56 4.51 -0.45
C LYS A 147 -3.35 3.79 0.15
N ILE A 148 -2.55 3.11 -0.68
CA ILE A 148 -1.37 2.37 -0.23
C ILE A 148 -0.22 3.32 0.06
N THR A 149 -0.03 4.33 -0.79
CA THR A 149 1.03 5.33 -0.60
C THR A 149 0.73 6.30 0.54
N ASP A 150 -0.54 6.60 0.81
CA ASP A 150 -0.97 7.33 2.02
C ASP A 150 -0.62 6.55 3.30
N SER A 151 -0.72 5.23 3.27
CA SER A 151 -0.26 4.37 4.37
C SER A 151 1.26 4.45 4.55
N GLY A 152 2.04 4.55 3.46
CA GLY A 152 3.50 4.76 3.51
C GLY A 152 3.85 6.12 4.11
N ALA A 153 3.18 7.19 3.71
CA ALA A 153 3.35 8.53 4.28
C ALA A 153 2.98 8.56 5.77
N SER A 154 1.91 7.86 6.15
CA SER A 154 1.50 7.71 7.56
C SER A 154 2.55 6.94 8.38
N THR A 155 3.21 5.94 7.80
CA THR A 155 4.29 5.20 8.46
C THR A 155 5.48 6.11 8.77
N ILE A 156 5.86 6.98 7.83
CA ILE A 156 6.91 7.99 8.06
C ILE A 156 6.50 8.96 9.17
N GLN A 157 5.25 9.42 9.17
CA GLN A 157 4.74 10.32 10.19
C GLN A 157 4.74 9.68 11.59
N LEU A 158 4.45 8.38 11.68
CA LEU A 158 4.53 7.63 12.93
C LEU A 158 5.98 7.49 13.45
N GLN A 159 6.96 7.34 12.55
CA GLN A 159 8.38 7.28 12.92
C GLN A 159 8.93 8.63 13.42
N ILE A 160 8.33 9.74 12.99
CA ILE A 160 8.69 11.08 13.45
C ILE A 160 8.14 11.35 14.87
N ASN A 161 6.99 10.73 15.21
CA ASN A 161 6.29 10.97 16.47
C ASN A 161 6.71 10.02 17.62
N ASN A 162 7.59 9.06 17.37
CA ASN A 162 8.18 8.15 18.36
C ASN A 162 9.62 8.52 18.66
#